data_db5a72cc693027c87f8e5f6d35877c4a
#
_entry.id   db5a72cc693027c87f8e5f6d35877c4a
#
_cell.length_a   1.000
_cell.length_b   1.000
_cell.length_c   1.000
_cell.angle_alpha   90.00
_cell.angle_beta   90.00
_cell.angle_gamma   90.00
#
_symmetry.space_group_name_H-M   'P 1'
#
loop_
_entity.id
_entity.type
_entity.pdbx_description
1 polymer ?
#
loop_
_entity_poly.entity_id
_entity_poly.type
_entity_poly.pdbx_seq_one_letter_code
_entity_poly.pdbx_strand_id
1 'polypeptide(L)'
;AIVKSSMLSHVTEKQMIETPNYWLTPCLVALAAWINNDKSLAERALAEGIRRNDEKTSLFFGLICRRVGREHSTLRWLARYLEAQDEEMLDRKAVIVLDAFASGILGNDTENFVYKQIQEWMANLEIKPGFTERQLENWSDAINSKRVELKKGLYPYLEQYSNTWETLKDVLEGANLNNDLYQYFRNIFDQKEETKKLKVELDKILDSLVTEFDEEELPLKRQEQFEQLVVDNNGSESRAQAQMALEKSVYDDYRDFMQLLTDAAMNPEESKSSTATQKFATALSRNNIVTAFNDITAKNRIKVPYDIEINVDNFNDKTQNGEDEEEVLNRFEELIEQEKQEELSKAKLDLFQQFCLYGGAAVILYGIIKTFMDKSLAFITIIIGIGLIIYHFTSKSKLQKIIQQIIEAYDKKLESGQQIIRAIIAEIVDFRIEFNERDAESTKVLDFFEQIRPEEYIRKIGTNERKIM
;
A
#
# COMPACT_ATOMS: atom_id res chain seq x y z
N ALA A 1 41.45 -36.92 -9.60
CA ALA A 1 42.77 -36.88 -10.24
C ALA A 1 43.63 -35.93 -9.43
N ILE A 2 44.63 -36.46 -8.72
CA ILE A 2 45.63 -35.69 -7.99
C ILE A 2 46.54 -35.06 -9.05
N VAL A 3 46.21 -33.83 -9.45
CA VAL A 3 47.17 -33.00 -10.20
C VAL A 3 48.33 -32.80 -9.22
N LYS A 4 49.56 -33.24 -9.66
CA LYS A 4 50.74 -33.15 -8.79
C LYS A 4 50.88 -31.70 -8.34
N SER A 5 50.87 -31.48 -7.01
CA SER A 5 50.94 -30.18 -6.35
C SER A 5 52.02 -29.25 -6.86
N SER A 6 53.20 -29.84 -7.25
CA SER A 6 54.33 -29.13 -7.84
C SER A 6 54.04 -28.51 -9.22
N MET A 7 53.14 -29.09 -10.03
CA MET A 7 52.77 -28.54 -11.33
C MET A 7 51.83 -27.35 -11.22
N LEU A 8 50.90 -27.41 -10.30
CA LEU A 8 49.96 -26.30 -10.03
C LEU A 8 50.69 -25.07 -9.49
N SER A 9 51.64 -25.26 -8.54
CA SER A 9 52.41 -24.15 -7.99
C SER A 9 53.28 -23.45 -9.02
N HIS A 10 53.91 -24.22 -9.91
CA HIS A 10 54.81 -23.64 -10.92
C HIS A 10 54.07 -22.89 -12.04
N VAL A 11 52.94 -23.40 -12.47
CA VAL A 11 52.11 -22.74 -13.50
C VAL A 11 51.46 -21.46 -12.92
N THR A 12 50.98 -21.50 -11.68
CA THR A 12 50.31 -20.35 -11.04
C THR A 12 51.30 -19.26 -10.64
N GLU A 13 52.51 -19.58 -10.18
CA GLU A 13 53.58 -18.59 -9.93
C GLU A 13 54.03 -17.89 -11.23
N LYS A 14 54.16 -18.60 -12.31
CA LYS A 14 54.48 -18.03 -13.63
C LYS A 14 53.35 -17.07 -14.09
N GLN A 15 52.10 -17.50 -13.99
CA GLN A 15 50.95 -16.63 -14.32
C GLN A 15 50.87 -15.39 -13.42
N MET A 16 51.23 -15.50 -12.12
CA MET A 16 51.23 -14.35 -11.23
C MET A 16 52.22 -13.25 -11.66
N ILE A 17 53.32 -13.64 -12.31
CA ILE A 17 54.32 -12.73 -12.87
C ILE A 17 53.87 -12.17 -14.21
N GLU A 18 53.27 -13.01 -15.07
CA GLU A 18 52.81 -12.66 -16.43
C GLU A 18 51.53 -11.77 -16.41
N THR A 19 50.69 -11.85 -15.35
CA THR A 19 49.47 -11.06 -15.19
C THR A 19 49.52 -10.24 -13.92
N PRO A 20 50.32 -9.16 -13.83
CA PRO A 20 50.59 -8.45 -12.61
C PRO A 20 49.35 -7.73 -12.01
N ASN A 21 48.37 -7.41 -12.83
CA ASN A 21 47.16 -6.68 -12.40
C ASN A 21 45.97 -7.62 -12.11
N TYR A 22 45.98 -8.85 -12.63
CA TYR A 22 44.85 -9.77 -12.48
C TYR A 22 44.76 -10.33 -11.06
N TRP A 23 43.67 -10.01 -10.35
CA TRP A 23 43.47 -10.32 -8.93
C TRP A 23 43.32 -11.82 -8.62
N LEU A 24 42.74 -12.59 -9.54
CA LEU A 24 42.43 -14.02 -9.32
C LEU A 24 43.68 -14.88 -9.27
N THR A 25 44.71 -14.54 -10.03
CA THR A 25 45.95 -15.35 -10.10
C THR A 25 46.58 -15.58 -8.72
N PRO A 26 46.88 -14.55 -7.88
CA PRO A 26 47.38 -14.77 -6.54
C PRO A 26 46.40 -15.50 -5.63
N CYS A 27 45.07 -15.36 -5.83
CA CYS A 27 44.07 -16.11 -5.07
C CYS A 27 44.15 -17.62 -5.37
N LEU A 28 44.34 -18.01 -6.62
CA LEU A 28 44.54 -19.41 -7.01
C LEU A 28 45.87 -19.98 -6.47
N VAL A 29 46.96 -19.19 -6.46
CA VAL A 29 48.22 -19.57 -5.82
C VAL A 29 48.04 -19.80 -4.32
N ALA A 30 47.33 -18.88 -3.62
CA ALA A 30 47.05 -19.00 -2.21
C ALA A 30 46.22 -20.27 -1.90
N LEU A 31 45.20 -20.55 -2.72
CA LEU A 31 44.36 -21.74 -2.58
C LEU A 31 45.18 -23.04 -2.80
N ALA A 32 46.00 -23.08 -3.86
CA ALA A 32 46.85 -24.22 -4.15
C ALA A 32 47.90 -24.46 -3.05
N ALA A 33 48.52 -23.39 -2.54
CA ALA A 33 49.47 -23.45 -1.42
C ALA A 33 48.79 -23.94 -0.12
N TRP A 34 47.58 -23.53 0.11
CA TRP A 34 46.77 -23.95 1.27
C TRP A 34 46.44 -25.46 1.22
N ILE A 35 46.03 -25.95 0.04
CA ILE A 35 45.79 -27.39 -0.20
C ILE A 35 47.06 -28.21 0.04
N ASN A 36 48.23 -27.65 -0.31
CA ASN A 36 49.51 -28.27 -0.15
C ASN A 36 50.18 -28.06 1.24
N ASN A 37 49.46 -27.41 2.18
CA ASN A 37 49.93 -27.07 3.52
C ASN A 37 51.19 -26.15 3.56
N ASP A 38 51.44 -25.39 2.46
CA ASP A 38 52.45 -24.32 2.44
C ASP A 38 51.86 -23.00 2.92
N LYS A 39 51.85 -22.84 4.24
CA LYS A 39 51.31 -21.69 4.92
C LYS A 39 51.97 -20.38 4.51
N SER A 40 53.31 -20.40 4.33
CA SER A 40 54.07 -19.18 4.02
C SER A 40 53.76 -18.66 2.61
N LEU A 41 53.68 -19.54 1.64
CA LEU A 41 53.28 -19.16 0.29
C LEU A 41 51.80 -18.72 0.21
N ALA A 42 50.92 -19.43 0.91
CA ALA A 42 49.50 -19.09 1.00
C ALA A 42 49.26 -17.67 1.54
N GLU A 43 49.95 -17.32 2.66
CA GLU A 43 49.81 -15.99 3.28
C GLU A 43 50.34 -14.86 2.36
N ARG A 44 51.52 -15.08 1.70
CA ARG A 44 52.04 -14.06 0.75
C ARG A 44 51.17 -13.87 -0.47
N ALA A 45 50.72 -14.98 -1.07
CA ALA A 45 49.85 -14.90 -2.25
C ALA A 45 48.50 -14.32 -1.92
N LEU A 46 47.94 -14.63 -0.74
CA LEU A 46 46.69 -14.03 -0.27
C LEU A 46 46.83 -12.50 -0.05
N ALA A 47 47.92 -12.06 0.58
CA ALA A 47 48.22 -10.64 0.76
C ALA A 47 48.30 -9.89 -0.58
N GLU A 48 48.87 -10.53 -1.62
CA GLU A 48 48.96 -9.98 -2.97
C GLU A 48 47.54 -9.93 -3.62
N GLY A 49 46.70 -10.94 -3.45
CA GLY A 49 45.33 -10.94 -3.94
C GLY A 49 44.52 -9.78 -3.34
N ILE A 50 44.60 -9.61 -2.03
CA ILE A 50 43.98 -8.49 -1.30
C ILE A 50 44.49 -7.13 -1.83
N ARG A 51 45.79 -7.01 -2.03
CA ARG A 51 46.40 -5.79 -2.56
C ARG A 51 45.87 -5.43 -3.96
N ARG A 52 45.67 -6.43 -4.81
CA ARG A 52 45.17 -6.23 -6.19
C ARG A 52 43.68 -5.87 -6.21
N ASN A 53 42.88 -6.63 -5.48
CA ASN A 53 41.44 -6.34 -5.34
C ASN A 53 40.90 -7.02 -4.06
N ASP A 54 40.73 -6.25 -2.99
CA ASP A 54 40.29 -6.77 -1.70
C ASP A 54 38.84 -7.28 -1.77
N GLU A 55 37.95 -6.55 -2.40
CA GLU A 55 36.55 -6.89 -2.54
C GLU A 55 36.35 -8.25 -3.21
N LYS A 56 36.88 -8.41 -4.44
CA LYS A 56 36.77 -9.68 -5.19
C LYS A 56 37.48 -10.83 -4.48
N THR A 57 38.64 -10.57 -3.87
CA THR A 57 39.39 -11.57 -3.08
C THR A 57 38.59 -12.04 -1.89
N SER A 58 37.99 -11.12 -1.15
CA SER A 58 37.19 -11.45 0.03
C SER A 58 35.94 -12.24 -0.31
N LEU A 59 35.21 -11.83 -1.37
CA LEU A 59 34.05 -12.57 -1.87
C LEU A 59 34.45 -13.99 -2.35
N PHE A 60 35.53 -14.11 -3.12
CA PHE A 60 36.04 -15.40 -3.62
C PHE A 60 36.35 -16.37 -2.48
N PHE A 61 37.17 -15.96 -1.51
CA PHE A 61 37.51 -16.82 -0.37
C PHE A 61 36.31 -17.11 0.54
N GLY A 62 35.40 -16.17 0.72
CA GLY A 62 34.13 -16.38 1.42
C GLY A 62 33.33 -17.52 0.78
N LEU A 63 33.13 -17.47 -0.53
CA LEU A 63 32.37 -18.49 -1.26
C LEU A 63 33.10 -19.84 -1.34
N ILE A 64 34.43 -19.86 -1.48
CA ILE A 64 35.22 -21.09 -1.41
C ILE A 64 35.13 -21.74 -0.03
N CYS A 65 35.29 -20.96 1.06
CA CYS A 65 35.14 -21.44 2.43
C CYS A 65 33.77 -22.04 2.68
N ARG A 66 32.69 -21.39 2.19
CA ARG A 66 31.32 -21.92 2.22
C ARG A 66 31.23 -23.29 1.53
N ARG A 67 31.80 -23.42 0.33
CA ARG A 67 31.73 -24.63 -0.47
C ARG A 67 32.41 -25.82 0.21
N VAL A 68 33.44 -25.56 1.00
CA VAL A 68 34.15 -26.58 1.81
C VAL A 68 33.66 -26.70 3.24
N GLY A 69 32.57 -26.01 3.61
CA GLY A 69 31.93 -26.13 4.92
C GLY A 69 32.68 -25.46 6.08
N ARG A 70 33.47 -24.43 5.82
CA ARG A 70 34.23 -23.68 6.84
C ARG A 70 33.47 -22.42 7.26
N GLU A 71 32.39 -22.57 8.02
CA GLU A 71 31.44 -21.50 8.38
C GLU A 71 32.09 -20.26 8.97
N HIS A 72 32.94 -20.42 10.00
CA HIS A 72 33.65 -19.31 10.62
C HIS A 72 34.48 -18.47 9.62
N SER A 73 35.25 -19.16 8.76
CA SER A 73 36.07 -18.49 7.74
C SER A 73 35.18 -17.84 6.66
N THR A 74 34.07 -18.48 6.29
CA THR A 74 33.07 -17.92 5.38
C THR A 74 32.56 -16.57 5.88
N LEU A 75 32.05 -16.54 7.10
CA LEU A 75 31.46 -15.32 7.69
C LEU A 75 32.48 -14.20 7.85
N ARG A 76 33.73 -14.55 8.25
CA ARG A 76 34.79 -13.57 8.38
C ARG A 76 35.20 -12.95 7.03
N TRP A 77 35.29 -13.75 5.97
CA TRP A 77 35.60 -13.24 4.64
C TRP A 77 34.47 -12.44 4.03
N LEU A 78 33.23 -12.88 4.23
CA LEU A 78 32.06 -12.16 3.72
C LEU A 78 31.79 -10.88 4.50
N ALA A 79 32.08 -10.82 5.80
CA ALA A 79 32.06 -9.56 6.54
C ALA A 79 33.04 -8.54 5.96
N ARG A 80 34.29 -8.98 5.67
CA ARG A 80 35.28 -8.14 5.00
C ARG A 80 34.84 -7.67 3.60
N TYR A 81 34.16 -8.55 2.84
CA TYR A 81 33.57 -8.18 1.56
C TYR A 81 32.51 -7.09 1.75
N LEU A 82 31.61 -7.25 2.73
CA LEU A 82 30.56 -6.26 3.02
C LEU A 82 31.13 -4.94 3.53
N GLU A 83 32.23 -4.97 4.33
CA GLU A 83 32.93 -3.76 4.78
C GLU A 83 33.44 -2.89 3.61
N ALA A 84 33.76 -3.50 2.48
CA ALA A 84 34.21 -2.82 1.27
C ALA A 84 33.06 -2.26 0.40
N GLN A 85 31.80 -2.56 0.75
CA GLN A 85 30.64 -2.05 0.01
C GLN A 85 30.19 -0.69 0.51
N ASP A 86 29.58 0.08 -0.38
CA ASP A 86 28.89 1.32 -0.05
C ASP A 86 27.42 1.00 0.30
N GLU A 87 27.03 1.27 1.54
CA GLU A 87 25.69 1.02 2.06
C GLU A 87 24.55 1.79 1.33
N GLU A 88 24.90 2.84 0.58
CA GLU A 88 23.95 3.56 -0.28
C GLU A 88 23.85 2.99 -1.70
N MET A 89 24.83 2.17 -2.10
CA MET A 89 24.93 1.66 -3.48
C MET A 89 25.32 0.18 -3.51
N LEU A 90 24.51 -0.68 -2.87
CA LEU A 90 24.76 -2.12 -2.87
C LEU A 90 24.48 -2.74 -4.24
N ASP A 91 25.44 -3.53 -4.74
CA ASP A 91 25.27 -4.29 -5.95
C ASP A 91 24.48 -5.59 -5.72
N ARG A 92 24.05 -6.23 -6.79
CA ARG A 92 23.29 -7.48 -6.72
C ARG A 92 24.04 -8.61 -6.00
N LYS A 93 25.39 -8.66 -6.07
CA LYS A 93 26.18 -9.70 -5.41
C LYS A 93 26.10 -9.53 -3.88
N ALA A 94 26.20 -8.28 -3.40
CA ALA A 94 26.05 -7.96 -1.99
C ALA A 94 24.64 -8.33 -1.46
N VAL A 95 23.59 -8.03 -2.25
CA VAL A 95 22.21 -8.41 -1.92
C VAL A 95 22.05 -9.93 -1.78
N ILE A 96 22.61 -10.73 -2.72
CA ILE A 96 22.55 -12.19 -2.64
C ILE A 96 23.34 -12.73 -1.44
N VAL A 97 24.47 -12.11 -1.08
CA VAL A 97 25.25 -12.46 0.12
C VAL A 97 24.46 -12.18 1.39
N LEU A 98 23.75 -11.02 1.46
CA LEU A 98 22.87 -10.68 2.58
C LEU A 98 21.68 -11.65 2.69
N ASP A 99 21.06 -12.02 1.56
CA ASP A 99 19.98 -13.01 1.52
C ASP A 99 20.48 -14.39 1.99
N ALA A 100 21.69 -14.79 1.56
CA ALA A 100 22.32 -16.01 2.00
C ALA A 100 22.68 -15.99 3.50
N PHE A 101 23.07 -14.84 4.04
CA PHE A 101 23.31 -14.64 5.46
C PHE A 101 22.01 -14.80 6.26
N ALA A 102 20.97 -14.08 5.89
CA ALA A 102 19.64 -14.15 6.51
C ALA A 102 19.05 -15.57 6.49
N SER A 103 19.29 -16.31 5.38
CA SER A 103 18.86 -17.71 5.23
C SER A 103 19.73 -18.73 5.99
N GLY A 104 20.84 -18.29 6.60
CA GLY A 104 21.79 -19.15 7.32
C GLY A 104 22.58 -20.14 6.48
N ILE A 105 22.56 -19.99 5.19
CA ILE A 105 23.35 -20.84 4.26
C ILE A 105 24.85 -20.65 4.45
N LEU A 106 25.24 -19.49 5.00
CA LEU A 106 26.63 -19.13 5.24
C LEU A 106 27.19 -19.69 6.57
N GLY A 107 26.33 -20.28 7.40
CA GLY A 107 26.64 -20.76 8.73
C GLY A 107 26.08 -19.85 9.83
N ASN A 108 26.40 -20.20 11.08
CA ASN A 108 25.91 -19.48 12.27
C ASN A 108 26.91 -18.40 12.69
N ASP A 109 26.50 -17.12 12.62
CA ASP A 109 27.35 -15.96 12.96
C ASP A 109 27.46 -15.77 14.49
N THR A 110 28.10 -16.74 15.15
CA THR A 110 28.26 -16.74 16.61
C THR A 110 29.14 -15.61 17.14
N GLU A 111 30.04 -15.10 16.30
CA GLU A 111 30.96 -14.01 16.63
C GLU A 111 30.45 -12.66 16.11
N ASN A 112 29.27 -12.63 15.50
CA ASN A 112 28.62 -11.43 14.97
C ASN A 112 29.45 -10.67 13.91
N PHE A 113 30.22 -11.35 13.06
CA PHE A 113 31.04 -10.70 12.06
C PHE A 113 30.19 -9.92 11.03
N VAL A 114 29.22 -10.59 10.41
CA VAL A 114 28.36 -9.97 9.41
C VAL A 114 27.33 -9.06 10.07
N TYR A 115 26.78 -9.48 11.20
CA TYR A 115 25.79 -8.67 11.91
C TYR A 115 26.35 -7.33 12.39
N LYS A 116 27.59 -7.31 12.86
CA LYS A 116 28.26 -6.06 13.28
C LYS A 116 28.41 -5.11 12.10
N GLN A 117 28.77 -5.62 10.92
CA GLN A 117 28.86 -4.81 9.71
C GLN A 117 27.51 -4.19 9.31
N ILE A 118 26.43 -4.98 9.39
CA ILE A 118 25.08 -4.49 9.15
C ILE A 118 24.69 -3.39 10.16
N GLN A 119 25.03 -3.56 11.43
CA GLN A 119 24.78 -2.54 12.44
C GLN A 119 25.59 -1.25 12.20
N GLU A 120 26.84 -1.37 11.73
CA GLU A 120 27.65 -0.22 11.34
C GLU A 120 27.04 0.54 10.16
N TRP A 121 26.56 -0.15 9.13
CA TRP A 121 25.82 0.48 8.03
C TRP A 121 24.57 1.22 8.51
N MET A 122 23.77 0.59 9.35
CA MET A 122 22.59 1.25 9.91
C MET A 122 22.96 2.52 10.68
N ALA A 123 23.99 2.44 11.54
CA ALA A 123 24.44 3.59 12.29
C ALA A 123 24.98 4.73 11.39
N ASN A 124 25.72 4.38 10.33
CA ASN A 124 26.22 5.36 9.35
C ASN A 124 25.08 6.06 8.61
N LEU A 125 24.05 5.32 8.25
CA LEU A 125 22.87 5.87 7.55
C LEU A 125 22.01 6.73 8.48
N GLU A 126 21.83 6.33 9.75
CA GLU A 126 21.01 7.05 10.74
C GLU A 126 21.56 8.47 11.05
N ILE A 127 22.86 8.69 10.97
CA ILE A 127 23.46 10.02 11.22
C ILE A 127 23.32 10.97 10.02
N LYS A 128 22.88 10.48 8.85
CA LYS A 128 22.75 11.32 7.65
C LYS A 128 21.53 12.25 7.76
N PRO A 129 21.66 13.53 7.35
CA PRO A 129 20.56 14.49 7.41
C PRO A 129 19.33 14.01 6.61
N GLY A 130 18.14 14.13 7.21
CA GLY A 130 16.87 13.76 6.57
C GLY A 130 16.66 12.26 6.41
N PHE A 131 17.51 11.43 7.02
CA PHE A 131 17.38 9.97 6.92
C PHE A 131 16.11 9.47 7.63
N THR A 132 15.87 9.89 8.86
CA THR A 132 14.72 9.46 9.66
C THR A 132 13.39 9.80 8.98
N GLU A 133 13.31 11.01 8.41
CA GLU A 133 12.12 11.47 7.69
C GLU A 133 11.86 10.60 6.44
N ARG A 134 12.91 10.35 5.64
CA ARG A 134 12.78 9.47 4.46
C ARG A 134 12.39 8.04 4.85
N GLN A 135 12.95 7.51 5.93
CA GLN A 135 12.58 6.17 6.40
C GLN A 135 11.13 6.11 6.87
N LEU A 136 10.67 7.13 7.58
CA LEU A 136 9.27 7.23 7.99
C LEU A 136 8.33 7.29 6.78
N GLU A 137 8.67 8.07 5.77
CA GLU A 137 7.92 8.20 4.51
C GLU A 137 7.90 6.87 3.75
N ASN A 138 9.07 6.26 3.49
CA ASN A 138 9.17 4.98 2.78
C ASN A 138 8.36 3.86 3.46
N TRP A 139 8.45 3.74 4.78
CA TRP A 139 7.68 2.74 5.52
C TRP A 139 6.19 3.07 5.55
N SER A 140 5.83 4.34 5.65
CA SER A 140 4.42 4.78 5.59
C SER A 140 3.80 4.45 4.24
N ASP A 141 4.50 4.70 3.14
CA ASP A 141 4.05 4.37 1.78
C ASP A 141 3.95 2.87 1.57
N ALA A 142 4.96 2.10 2.02
CA ALA A 142 4.95 0.65 1.93
C ALA A 142 3.81 0.02 2.74
N ILE A 143 3.52 0.52 3.94
CA ILE A 143 2.39 0.09 4.77
C ILE A 143 1.07 0.46 4.10
N ASN A 144 0.91 1.71 3.64
CA ASN A 144 -0.31 2.17 2.98
C ASN A 144 -0.58 1.43 1.66
N SER A 145 0.46 0.93 0.97
CA SER A 145 0.29 0.10 -0.24
C SER A 145 -0.46 -1.22 0.02
N LYS A 146 -0.56 -1.66 1.27
CA LYS A 146 -1.33 -2.87 1.67
C LYS A 146 -2.78 -2.57 1.98
N ARG A 147 -3.20 -1.31 1.90
CA ARG A 147 -4.57 -0.88 2.14
C ARG A 147 -5.50 -1.43 1.07
N VAL A 148 -6.62 -2.01 1.48
CA VAL A 148 -7.64 -2.60 0.60
C VAL A 148 -8.86 -1.68 0.57
N GLU A 149 -9.37 -1.40 -0.62
CA GLU A 149 -10.59 -0.62 -0.79
C GLU A 149 -11.81 -1.35 -0.23
N LEU A 150 -12.71 -0.60 0.40
CA LEU A 150 -14.00 -1.11 0.87
C LEU A 150 -14.88 -1.56 -0.30
N LYS A 151 -15.63 -2.62 -0.09
CA LYS A 151 -16.63 -3.09 -1.06
C LYS A 151 -17.75 -2.06 -1.19
N LYS A 152 -18.11 -1.73 -2.42
CA LYS A 152 -19.28 -0.87 -2.70
C LYS A 152 -20.55 -1.45 -2.10
N GLY A 153 -21.39 -0.57 -1.55
CA GLY A 153 -22.68 -0.94 -0.98
C GLY A 153 -22.60 -1.60 0.40
N LEU A 154 -21.50 -1.43 1.12
CA LEU A 154 -21.41 -1.83 2.53
C LEU A 154 -22.30 -0.94 3.41
N TYR A 155 -22.32 0.37 3.12
CA TYR A 155 -23.13 1.40 3.77
C TYR A 155 -23.90 2.18 2.70
N PRO A 156 -24.95 1.59 2.06
CA PRO A 156 -25.60 2.17 0.89
C PRO A 156 -26.30 3.50 1.17
N TYR A 157 -26.82 3.69 2.37
CA TYR A 157 -27.48 4.94 2.75
C TYR A 157 -26.47 6.04 3.05
N LEU A 158 -25.36 5.75 3.73
CA LEU A 158 -24.28 6.72 3.91
C LEU A 158 -23.63 7.11 2.59
N GLU A 159 -23.42 6.13 1.69
CA GLU A 159 -22.87 6.37 0.35
C GLU A 159 -23.75 7.31 -0.48
N GLN A 160 -25.08 7.22 -0.32
CA GLN A 160 -26.04 7.99 -1.10
C GLN A 160 -26.43 9.32 -0.46
N TYR A 161 -26.50 9.39 0.89
CA TYR A 161 -27.13 10.47 1.62
C TYR A 161 -26.22 11.19 2.63
N SER A 162 -24.88 10.98 2.55
CA SER A 162 -23.94 11.68 3.42
C SER A 162 -22.77 12.27 2.64
N ASN A 163 -22.60 13.59 2.72
CA ASN A 163 -21.42 14.25 2.12
C ASN A 163 -20.13 13.90 2.85
N THR A 164 -20.20 13.34 4.06
CA THR A 164 -19.04 12.85 4.82
C THR A 164 -18.58 11.45 4.41
N TRP A 165 -19.30 10.78 3.50
CA TRP A 165 -19.04 9.39 3.13
C TRP A 165 -17.61 9.10 2.69
N GLU A 166 -17.02 9.94 1.81
CA GLU A 166 -15.65 9.72 1.33
C GLU A 166 -14.64 9.73 2.48
N THR A 167 -14.84 10.58 3.48
CA THR A 167 -14.00 10.62 4.68
C THR A 167 -14.22 9.38 5.55
N LEU A 168 -15.48 8.97 5.74
CA LEU A 168 -15.84 7.76 6.51
C LEU A 168 -15.22 6.52 5.88
N LYS A 169 -15.32 6.41 4.57
CA LYS A 169 -14.70 5.34 3.78
C LYS A 169 -13.18 5.32 3.98
N ASP A 170 -12.50 6.48 3.82
CA ASP A 170 -11.06 6.59 3.98
C ASP A 170 -10.60 6.13 5.37
N VAL A 171 -11.26 6.57 6.44
CA VAL A 171 -10.86 6.20 7.80
C VAL A 171 -11.16 4.73 8.13
N LEU A 172 -12.23 4.16 7.60
CA LEU A 172 -12.56 2.74 7.81
C LEU A 172 -11.58 1.82 7.06
N GLU A 173 -11.21 2.18 5.82
CA GLU A 173 -10.14 1.50 5.09
C GLU A 173 -8.81 1.56 5.85
N GLY A 174 -8.50 2.74 6.45
CA GLY A 174 -7.33 2.90 7.29
C GLY A 174 -7.37 2.05 8.57
N ALA A 175 -8.53 1.86 9.17
CA ALA A 175 -8.70 0.99 10.33
C ALA A 175 -8.60 -0.50 9.96
N ASN A 176 -9.14 -0.91 8.80
CA ASN A 176 -9.02 -2.29 8.29
C ASN A 176 -7.56 -2.69 8.04
N LEU A 177 -6.70 -1.73 7.64
CA LEU A 177 -5.27 -1.95 7.44
C LEU A 177 -4.59 -2.58 8.66
N ASN A 178 -5.07 -2.32 9.89
CA ASN A 178 -4.50 -2.87 11.11
C ASN A 178 -4.51 -4.42 11.09
N ASN A 179 -5.66 -5.01 10.78
CA ASN A 179 -5.76 -6.46 10.69
C ASN A 179 -5.01 -7.02 9.49
N ASP A 180 -5.11 -6.36 8.33
CA ASP A 180 -4.45 -6.83 7.10
C ASP A 180 -2.93 -6.85 7.27
N LEU A 181 -2.37 -5.83 7.92
CA LEU A 181 -0.94 -5.74 8.22
C LEU A 181 -0.51 -6.81 9.24
N TYR A 182 -1.31 -7.04 10.29
CA TYR A 182 -1.06 -8.11 11.24
C TYR A 182 -1.01 -9.48 10.56
N GLN A 183 -1.99 -9.79 9.72
CA GLN A 183 -2.02 -11.05 8.97
C GLN A 183 -0.87 -11.16 7.98
N TYR A 184 -0.52 -10.06 7.30
CA TYR A 184 0.60 -10.01 6.38
C TYR A 184 1.92 -10.43 7.06
N PHE A 185 2.29 -9.78 8.16
CA PHE A 185 3.52 -10.11 8.87
C PHE A 185 3.47 -11.49 9.52
N ARG A 186 2.35 -11.86 10.11
CA ARG A 186 2.18 -13.20 10.67
C ARG A 186 2.40 -14.28 9.62
N ASN A 187 1.84 -14.12 8.44
CA ASN A 187 2.04 -15.06 7.34
C ASN A 187 3.51 -15.21 6.95
N ILE A 188 4.30 -14.10 6.92
CA ILE A 188 5.74 -14.17 6.66
C ILE A 188 6.43 -15.03 7.72
N PHE A 189 6.12 -14.83 9.00
CA PHE A 189 6.80 -15.54 10.09
C PHE A 189 6.36 -17.01 10.22
N ASP A 190 5.16 -17.36 9.78
CA ASP A 190 4.64 -18.73 9.76
C ASP A 190 5.15 -19.56 8.57
N GLN A 191 5.65 -18.93 7.49
CA GLN A 191 6.18 -19.62 6.32
C GLN A 191 7.48 -20.37 6.60
N LYS A 192 7.64 -21.53 5.92
CA LYS A 192 8.88 -22.32 5.96
C LYS A 192 9.90 -21.79 4.96
N GLU A 193 11.16 -21.86 5.32
CA GLU A 193 12.28 -21.36 4.51
C GLU A 193 12.64 -22.33 3.36
N GLU A 194 12.81 -21.79 2.15
CA GLU A 194 13.32 -22.50 0.98
C GLU A 194 14.74 -22.06 0.62
N THR A 195 15.74 -22.91 0.87
CA THR A 195 17.18 -22.55 0.72
C THR A 195 17.83 -23.05 -0.56
N LYS A 196 17.16 -23.91 -1.37
CA LYS A 196 17.79 -24.57 -2.52
C LYS A 196 18.21 -23.62 -3.64
N LYS A 197 17.39 -22.64 -3.97
CA LYS A 197 17.66 -21.67 -5.06
C LYS A 197 18.88 -20.81 -4.75
N LEU A 198 19.01 -20.37 -3.52
CA LEU A 198 20.03 -19.44 -3.08
C LEU A 198 21.45 -20.05 -3.13
N LYS A 199 21.58 -21.36 -2.83
CA LYS A 199 22.86 -22.07 -2.98
C LYS A 199 23.37 -22.05 -4.43
N VAL A 200 22.46 -22.21 -5.39
CA VAL A 200 22.78 -22.15 -6.81
C VAL A 200 23.20 -20.74 -7.24
N GLU A 201 22.56 -19.71 -6.69
CA GLU A 201 22.94 -18.31 -6.98
C GLU A 201 24.32 -17.95 -6.45
N LEU A 202 24.65 -18.38 -5.22
CA LEU A 202 26.00 -18.20 -4.68
C LEU A 202 27.06 -18.94 -5.51
N ASP A 203 26.76 -20.15 -5.99
CA ASP A 203 27.67 -20.88 -6.87
C ASP A 203 27.84 -20.18 -8.23
N LYS A 204 26.78 -19.57 -8.78
CA LYS A 204 26.88 -18.73 -9.99
C LYS A 204 27.74 -17.49 -9.78
N ILE A 205 27.66 -16.84 -8.60
CA ILE A 205 28.54 -15.71 -8.29
C ILE A 205 30.01 -16.18 -8.28
N LEU A 206 30.30 -17.31 -7.64
CA LEU A 206 31.66 -17.86 -7.65
C LEU A 206 32.13 -18.19 -9.05
N ASP A 207 31.28 -18.81 -9.87
CA ASP A 207 31.60 -19.14 -11.25
C ASP A 207 31.84 -17.85 -12.09
N SER A 208 31.02 -16.79 -11.87
CA SER A 208 31.22 -15.51 -12.54
C SER A 208 32.51 -14.83 -12.13
N LEU A 209 32.90 -14.85 -10.86
CA LEU A 209 34.16 -14.30 -10.37
C LEU A 209 35.38 -14.97 -11.01
N VAL A 210 35.32 -16.28 -11.24
CA VAL A 210 36.41 -17.06 -11.86
C VAL A 210 36.48 -16.86 -13.37
N THR A 211 35.36 -16.50 -13.99
CA THR A 211 35.24 -16.28 -15.45
C THR A 211 35.25 -14.82 -15.85
N GLU A 212 35.19 -13.88 -14.89
CA GLU A 212 35.29 -12.44 -15.16
C GLU A 212 36.64 -12.09 -15.82
N PHE A 213 36.55 -11.28 -16.87
CA PHE A 213 37.72 -10.70 -17.53
C PHE A 213 38.35 -9.63 -16.64
N ASP A 214 39.65 -9.40 -16.82
CA ASP A 214 40.30 -8.30 -16.13
C ASP A 214 39.88 -6.92 -16.70
N GLU A 215 40.28 -5.85 -16.02
CA GLU A 215 39.94 -4.49 -16.44
C GLU A 215 40.53 -4.12 -17.81
N GLU A 216 41.62 -4.75 -18.22
CA GLU A 216 42.24 -4.52 -19.52
C GLU A 216 41.50 -5.27 -20.64
N GLU A 217 40.97 -6.44 -20.37
CA GLU A 217 40.19 -7.26 -21.34
C GLU A 217 38.72 -6.81 -21.44
N LEU A 218 38.18 -6.22 -20.39
CA LEU A 218 36.75 -5.84 -20.28
C LEU A 218 36.29 -4.95 -21.46
N PRO A 219 37.05 -3.93 -21.94
CA PRO A 219 36.66 -3.12 -23.08
C PRO A 219 36.59 -3.92 -24.38
N LEU A 220 37.55 -4.82 -24.60
CA LEU A 220 37.61 -5.67 -25.79
C LEU A 220 36.46 -6.66 -25.81
N LYS A 221 36.12 -7.25 -24.66
CA LYS A 221 34.99 -8.16 -24.52
C LYS A 221 33.65 -7.49 -24.69
N ARG A 222 33.49 -6.26 -24.17
CA ARG A 222 32.30 -5.44 -24.42
C ARG A 222 32.12 -5.13 -25.91
N GLN A 223 33.21 -4.87 -26.60
CA GLN A 223 33.19 -4.65 -28.06
C GLN A 223 32.81 -5.94 -28.79
N GLU A 224 33.43 -7.08 -28.46
CA GLU A 224 33.07 -8.39 -29.02
C GLU A 224 31.59 -8.73 -28.78
N GLN A 225 31.07 -8.53 -27.56
CA GLN A 225 29.68 -8.75 -27.23
C GLN A 225 28.75 -7.81 -28.02
N PHE A 226 29.13 -6.55 -28.18
CA PHE A 226 28.37 -5.60 -28.99
C PHE A 226 28.33 -6.03 -30.45
N GLU A 227 29.46 -6.42 -31.03
CA GLU A 227 29.55 -6.90 -32.42
C GLU A 227 28.72 -8.18 -32.61
N GLN A 228 28.73 -9.09 -31.64
CA GLN A 228 27.88 -10.29 -31.67
C GLN A 228 26.39 -9.93 -31.63
N LEU A 229 25.99 -8.99 -30.74
CA LEU A 229 24.61 -8.49 -30.68
C LEU A 229 24.19 -7.79 -31.98
N VAL A 230 25.10 -7.12 -32.68
CA VAL A 230 24.83 -6.53 -34.00
C VAL A 230 24.56 -7.63 -35.02
N VAL A 231 25.33 -8.72 -35.02
CA VAL A 231 25.09 -9.88 -35.88
C VAL A 231 23.76 -10.53 -35.56
N ASP A 232 23.47 -10.79 -34.28
CA ASP A 232 22.23 -11.41 -33.82
C ASP A 232 20.99 -10.56 -34.14
N ASN A 233 21.14 -9.22 -34.19
CA ASN A 233 20.11 -8.27 -34.59
C ASN A 233 20.10 -7.91 -36.08
N ASN A 234 20.65 -8.80 -36.93
CA ASN A 234 20.72 -8.65 -38.41
C ASN A 234 21.36 -7.32 -38.86
N GLY A 235 22.44 -6.91 -38.22
CA GLY A 235 23.17 -5.68 -38.57
C GLY A 235 22.62 -4.39 -37.98
N SER A 236 21.63 -4.45 -37.05
CA SER A 236 21.04 -3.27 -36.43
C SER A 236 21.83 -2.86 -35.19
N GLU A 237 22.74 -1.90 -35.32
CA GLU A 237 23.50 -1.32 -34.20
C GLU A 237 22.60 -0.69 -33.12
N SER A 238 21.49 -0.03 -33.52
CA SER A 238 20.57 0.60 -32.56
C SER A 238 19.85 -0.42 -31.67
N ARG A 239 19.48 -1.60 -32.19
CA ARG A 239 18.89 -2.69 -31.41
C ARG A 239 19.93 -3.36 -30.52
N ALA A 240 21.14 -3.57 -31.02
CA ALA A 240 22.25 -4.10 -30.23
C ALA A 240 22.59 -3.17 -29.06
N GLN A 241 22.62 -1.85 -29.28
CA GLN A 241 22.84 -0.84 -28.25
C GLN A 241 21.71 -0.83 -27.20
N ALA A 242 20.44 -0.90 -27.63
CA ALA A 242 19.28 -0.98 -26.73
C ALA A 242 19.32 -2.26 -25.89
N GLN A 243 19.68 -3.41 -26.49
CA GLN A 243 19.78 -4.68 -25.78
C GLN A 243 20.95 -4.68 -24.81
N MET A 244 22.10 -4.14 -25.18
CA MET A 244 23.27 -3.99 -24.29
C MET A 244 22.97 -3.03 -23.11
N ALA A 245 22.21 -1.95 -23.36
CA ALA A 245 21.77 -1.02 -22.32
C ALA A 245 20.77 -1.68 -21.35
N LEU A 246 19.86 -2.52 -21.85
CA LEU A 246 18.94 -3.32 -21.06
C LEU A 246 19.68 -4.34 -20.18
N GLU A 247 20.62 -5.07 -20.75
CA GLU A 247 21.45 -6.03 -20.00
C GLU A 247 22.26 -5.30 -18.92
N LYS A 248 22.83 -4.14 -19.24
CA LYS A 248 23.55 -3.31 -18.28
C LYS A 248 22.64 -2.81 -17.16
N SER A 249 21.43 -2.32 -17.47
CA SER A 249 20.48 -1.82 -16.46
C SER A 249 20.01 -2.90 -15.46
N VAL A 250 19.96 -4.17 -15.90
CA VAL A 250 19.62 -5.31 -15.02
C VAL A 250 20.75 -5.66 -14.04
N TYR A 251 22.01 -5.35 -14.40
CA TYR A 251 23.18 -5.62 -13.54
C TYR A 251 23.59 -4.40 -12.69
N ASP A 252 23.24 -3.19 -13.11
CA ASP A 252 23.55 -1.93 -12.43
C ASP A 252 22.41 -1.44 -11.53
N ASP A 253 21.54 -2.33 -11.05
CA ASP A 253 20.47 -2.01 -10.11
C ASP A 253 21.05 -1.84 -8.69
N TYR A 254 21.64 -0.67 -8.44
CA TYR A 254 22.16 -0.29 -7.14
C TYR A 254 21.01 0.15 -6.24
N ARG A 255 20.99 -0.36 -5.02
CA ARG A 255 19.97 -0.03 -4.02
C ARG A 255 20.61 0.35 -2.71
N ASP A 256 20.05 1.33 -2.04
CA ASP A 256 20.42 1.65 -0.67
C ASP A 256 19.94 0.51 0.25
N PHE A 257 20.73 0.22 1.28
CA PHE A 257 20.49 -0.90 2.19
C PHE A 257 19.11 -0.82 2.88
N MET A 258 18.67 0.38 3.25
CA MET A 258 17.37 0.55 3.91
C MET A 258 16.20 0.34 2.95
N GLN A 259 16.34 0.76 1.70
CA GLN A 259 15.37 0.45 0.65
C GLN A 259 15.29 -1.05 0.39
N LEU A 260 16.43 -1.75 0.39
CA LEU A 260 16.45 -3.22 0.28
C LEU A 260 15.71 -3.90 1.42
N LEU A 261 15.84 -3.39 2.66
CA LEU A 261 15.10 -3.93 3.80
C LEU A 261 13.59 -3.69 3.65
N THR A 262 13.19 -2.50 3.21
CA THR A 262 11.78 -2.17 2.99
C THR A 262 11.18 -3.04 1.88
N ASP A 263 11.88 -3.15 0.74
CA ASP A 263 11.45 -3.98 -0.40
C ASP A 263 11.39 -5.47 -0.02
N ALA A 264 12.38 -5.97 0.73
CA ALA A 264 12.39 -7.35 1.18
C ALA A 264 11.22 -7.67 2.12
N ALA A 265 10.89 -6.75 3.04
CA ALA A 265 9.82 -6.93 4.01
C ALA A 265 8.42 -6.76 3.39
N MET A 266 8.24 -5.78 2.49
CA MET A 266 6.92 -5.35 2.02
C MET A 266 6.62 -5.76 0.57
N ASN A 267 7.64 -5.92 -0.30
CA ASN A 267 7.50 -6.23 -1.72
C ASN A 267 8.35 -7.45 -2.13
N PRO A 268 8.15 -8.62 -1.50
CA PRO A 268 9.00 -9.80 -1.69
C PRO A 268 8.97 -10.36 -3.13
N GLU A 269 7.88 -10.15 -3.86
CA GLU A 269 7.77 -10.61 -5.26
C GLU A 269 8.66 -9.80 -6.19
N GLU A 270 8.76 -8.48 -5.97
CA GLU A 270 9.60 -7.58 -6.76
C GLU A 270 11.08 -7.71 -6.38
N SER A 271 11.37 -7.77 -5.08
CA SER A 271 12.73 -7.91 -4.55
C SER A 271 13.30 -9.32 -4.74
N LYS A 272 12.45 -10.32 -5.02
CA LYS A 272 12.79 -11.76 -5.07
C LYS A 272 13.47 -12.26 -3.79
N SER A 273 13.15 -11.65 -2.66
CA SER A 273 13.73 -11.97 -1.37
C SER A 273 13.21 -13.30 -0.84
N SER A 274 14.09 -14.08 -0.22
CA SER A 274 13.70 -15.33 0.46
C SER A 274 12.84 -15.02 1.69
N THR A 275 12.05 -16.00 2.14
CA THR A 275 11.27 -15.88 3.38
C THR A 275 12.14 -15.55 4.60
N ALA A 276 13.36 -16.07 4.63
CA ALA A 276 14.31 -15.77 5.70
C ALA A 276 14.74 -14.30 5.67
N THR A 277 15.01 -13.75 4.49
CA THR A 277 15.36 -12.34 4.31
C THR A 277 14.16 -11.43 4.63
N GLN A 278 12.93 -11.82 4.29
CA GLN A 278 11.73 -11.10 4.69
C GLN A 278 11.63 -11.01 6.23
N LYS A 279 11.82 -12.14 6.94
CA LYS A 279 11.82 -12.18 8.41
C LYS A 279 12.92 -11.32 9.00
N PHE A 280 14.14 -11.45 8.46
CA PHE A 280 15.30 -10.69 8.91
C PHE A 280 15.12 -9.19 8.68
N ALA A 281 14.70 -8.78 7.48
CA ALA A 281 14.44 -7.39 7.15
C ALA A 281 13.34 -6.78 8.03
N THR A 282 12.25 -7.51 8.23
CA THR A 282 11.16 -7.09 9.13
C THR A 282 11.65 -6.93 10.57
N ALA A 283 12.43 -7.88 11.07
CA ALA A 283 12.96 -7.83 12.43
C ALA A 283 13.97 -6.67 12.62
N LEU A 284 14.84 -6.44 11.65
CA LEU A 284 15.83 -5.38 11.68
C LEU A 284 15.19 -3.99 11.59
N SER A 285 14.15 -3.85 10.78
CA SER A 285 13.39 -2.59 10.60
C SER A 285 12.25 -2.39 11.59
N ARG A 286 12.13 -3.25 12.60
CA ARG A 286 11.03 -3.24 13.58
C ARG A 286 10.68 -1.85 14.09
N ASN A 287 11.68 -1.09 14.54
CA ASN A 287 11.45 0.24 15.12
C ASN A 287 10.88 1.24 14.09
N ASN A 288 11.37 1.19 12.85
CA ASN A 288 10.89 2.04 11.76
C ASN A 288 9.45 1.68 11.38
N ILE A 289 9.14 0.38 11.31
CA ILE A 289 7.78 -0.13 11.03
C ILE A 289 6.81 0.34 12.12
N VAL A 290 7.15 0.15 13.40
CA VAL A 290 6.30 0.55 14.53
C VAL A 290 6.10 2.06 14.55
N THR A 291 7.13 2.85 14.28
CA THR A 291 7.03 4.32 14.23
C THR A 291 6.11 4.77 13.10
N ALA A 292 6.30 4.24 11.88
CA ALA A 292 5.46 4.56 10.74
C ALA A 292 4.00 4.12 10.95
N PHE A 293 3.79 2.93 11.51
CA PHE A 293 2.46 2.41 11.81
C PHE A 293 1.73 3.27 12.85
N ASN A 294 2.41 3.68 13.91
CA ASN A 294 1.82 4.58 14.92
C ASN A 294 1.45 5.94 14.32
N ASP A 295 2.28 6.49 13.43
CA ASP A 295 2.01 7.75 12.75
C ASP A 295 0.79 7.64 11.82
N ILE A 296 0.69 6.57 11.02
CA ILE A 296 -0.45 6.27 10.16
C ILE A 296 -1.73 6.14 10.99
N THR A 297 -1.70 5.35 12.05
CA THR A 297 -2.87 5.12 12.92
C THR A 297 -3.33 6.40 13.61
N ALA A 298 -2.39 7.20 14.12
CA ALA A 298 -2.70 8.50 14.72
C ALA A 298 -3.33 9.46 13.71
N LYS A 299 -2.77 9.57 12.51
CA LYS A 299 -3.33 10.37 11.41
C LYS A 299 -4.73 9.91 11.00
N ASN A 300 -4.96 8.61 10.96
CA ASN A 300 -6.26 8.03 10.64
C ASN A 300 -7.31 8.41 11.69
N ARG A 301 -6.99 8.31 12.98
CA ARG A 301 -7.86 8.69 14.10
C ARG A 301 -8.24 10.17 14.09
N ILE A 302 -7.29 11.05 13.74
CA ILE A 302 -7.54 12.50 13.63
C ILE A 302 -8.50 12.84 12.49
N LYS A 303 -8.50 12.06 11.41
CA LYS A 303 -9.41 12.27 10.27
C LYS A 303 -10.84 11.85 10.54
N VAL A 304 -11.13 11.07 11.59
CA VAL A 304 -12.48 10.61 11.89
C VAL A 304 -13.37 11.82 12.15
N PRO A 305 -14.41 12.04 11.36
CA PRO A 305 -15.28 13.20 11.52
C PRO A 305 -16.07 13.08 12.84
N TYR A 306 -16.12 14.19 13.59
CA TYR A 306 -16.90 14.26 14.81
C TYR A 306 -18.39 14.16 14.50
N ASP A 307 -18.86 14.99 13.54
CA ASP A 307 -20.23 15.00 13.05
C ASP A 307 -20.29 14.29 11.69
N ILE A 308 -21.34 13.48 11.48
CA ILE A 308 -21.65 12.83 10.21
C ILE A 308 -22.89 13.50 9.65
N GLU A 309 -22.82 13.98 8.41
CA GLU A 309 -23.89 14.68 7.73
C GLU A 309 -24.98 13.73 7.23
N ILE A 310 -26.23 14.20 7.30
CA ILE A 310 -27.42 13.54 6.79
C ILE A 310 -28.07 14.48 5.78
N ASN A 311 -28.10 14.08 4.51
CA ASN A 311 -28.57 14.90 3.40
C ASN A 311 -29.70 14.17 2.66
N VAL A 312 -30.95 14.49 2.97
CA VAL A 312 -32.14 13.87 2.36
C VAL A 312 -33.00 14.97 1.71
N ASP A 313 -33.05 15.02 0.38
CA ASP A 313 -33.68 16.08 -0.40
C ASP A 313 -33.19 17.49 0.05
N ASN A 314 -34.11 18.32 0.60
CA ASN A 314 -33.79 19.65 1.12
C ASN A 314 -33.40 19.64 2.61
N PHE A 315 -33.46 18.48 3.26
CA PHE A 315 -33.07 18.34 4.66
C PHE A 315 -31.59 18.11 4.80
N ASN A 316 -30.92 18.97 5.55
CA ASN A 316 -29.50 18.83 5.86
C ASN A 316 -29.34 18.92 7.38
N ASP A 317 -28.85 17.87 7.97
CA ASP A 317 -28.63 17.77 9.41
C ASP A 317 -27.33 16.96 9.67
N LYS A 318 -26.98 16.75 10.93
CA LYS A 318 -25.79 16.02 11.31
C LYS A 318 -26.00 15.35 12.67
N THR A 319 -25.35 14.22 12.86
CA THR A 319 -25.31 13.52 14.15
C THR A 319 -23.90 13.02 14.44
N GLN A 320 -23.58 12.80 15.70
CA GLN A 320 -22.29 12.27 16.11
C GLN A 320 -22.24 10.73 16.08
N ASN A 321 -23.26 10.12 16.68
CA ASN A 321 -23.33 8.68 16.94
C ASN A 321 -24.77 8.11 16.82
N GLY A 322 -25.73 8.90 16.36
CA GLY A 322 -27.12 8.50 16.18
C GLY A 322 -27.98 8.45 17.46
N GLU A 323 -27.45 8.84 18.62
CA GLU A 323 -28.24 8.87 19.87
C GLU A 323 -29.37 9.93 19.86
N ASP A 324 -29.24 10.93 18.98
CA ASP A 324 -30.19 12.03 18.77
C ASP A 324 -31.21 11.73 17.66
N GLU A 325 -31.48 10.45 17.33
CA GLU A 325 -32.41 10.04 16.27
C GLU A 325 -33.76 10.73 16.36
N GLU A 326 -34.38 10.75 17.54
CA GLU A 326 -35.71 11.38 17.74
C GLU A 326 -35.68 12.88 17.44
N GLU A 327 -34.60 13.57 17.80
CA GLU A 327 -34.45 15.00 17.55
C GLU A 327 -34.25 15.28 16.04
N VAL A 328 -33.47 14.46 15.35
CA VAL A 328 -33.27 14.54 13.87
C VAL A 328 -34.60 14.33 13.17
N LEU A 329 -35.36 13.31 13.55
CA LEU A 329 -36.67 13.01 12.97
C LEU A 329 -37.68 14.13 13.20
N ASN A 330 -37.69 14.74 14.39
CA ASN A 330 -38.57 15.87 14.71
C ASN A 330 -38.22 17.09 13.83
N ARG A 331 -36.93 17.43 13.68
CA ARG A 331 -36.49 18.51 12.79
C ARG A 331 -36.88 18.27 11.32
N PHE A 332 -36.82 17.01 10.88
CA PHE A 332 -37.27 16.64 9.53
C PHE A 332 -38.79 16.81 9.41
N GLU A 333 -39.56 16.36 10.36
CA GLU A 333 -41.02 16.50 10.38
C GLU A 333 -41.45 17.98 10.35
N GLU A 334 -40.80 18.83 11.15
CA GLU A 334 -41.03 20.29 11.17
C GLU A 334 -40.76 20.91 9.78
N LEU A 335 -39.68 20.51 9.09
CA LEU A 335 -39.35 20.99 7.75
C LEU A 335 -40.42 20.56 6.72
N ILE A 336 -40.82 19.29 6.74
CA ILE A 336 -41.85 18.78 5.81
C ILE A 336 -43.20 19.44 6.06
N GLU A 337 -43.59 19.67 7.32
CA GLU A 337 -44.83 20.36 7.63
C GLU A 337 -44.77 21.84 7.17
N GLN A 338 -43.64 22.52 7.33
CA GLN A 338 -43.46 23.89 6.79
C GLN A 338 -43.60 23.92 5.26
N GLU A 339 -42.91 23.01 4.53
CA GLU A 339 -43.07 22.91 3.08
C GLU A 339 -44.52 22.63 2.65
N LYS A 340 -45.22 21.74 3.39
CA LYS A 340 -46.61 21.40 3.16
C LYS A 340 -47.51 22.62 3.33
N GLN A 341 -47.29 23.40 4.40
CA GLN A 341 -48.07 24.62 4.68
C GLN A 341 -47.82 25.71 3.62
N GLU A 342 -46.59 25.87 3.17
CA GLU A 342 -46.29 26.79 2.07
C GLU A 342 -47.05 26.40 0.80
N GLU A 343 -47.04 25.12 0.41
CA GLU A 343 -47.68 24.64 -0.82
C GLU A 343 -49.22 24.76 -0.73
N LEU A 344 -49.78 24.41 0.45
CA LEU A 344 -51.20 24.61 0.72
C LEU A 344 -51.60 26.10 0.69
N SER A 345 -50.71 26.99 1.10
CA SER A 345 -50.95 28.42 1.06
C SER A 345 -51.08 29.00 -0.35
N LYS A 346 -50.40 28.37 -1.33
CA LYS A 346 -50.47 28.71 -2.76
C LYS A 346 -51.74 28.16 -3.43
N ALA A 347 -52.29 27.07 -2.92
CA ALA A 347 -53.51 26.43 -3.41
C ALA A 347 -54.77 27.18 -2.97
N LYS A 348 -55.06 28.29 -3.67
CA LYS A 348 -56.23 29.14 -3.41
C LYS A 348 -57.03 29.32 -4.68
N LEU A 349 -58.36 29.56 -4.54
CA LEU A 349 -59.19 29.95 -5.65
C LEU A 349 -58.72 31.32 -6.17
N ASP A 350 -58.64 31.45 -7.50
CA ASP A 350 -58.34 32.71 -8.17
C ASP A 350 -59.48 33.74 -7.86
N LEU A 351 -59.12 35.02 -7.78
CA LEU A 351 -60.04 36.11 -7.48
C LEU A 351 -61.31 36.05 -8.37
N PHE A 352 -61.14 35.73 -9.68
CA PHE A 352 -62.27 35.56 -10.58
C PHE A 352 -63.19 34.41 -10.14
N GLN A 353 -62.62 33.26 -9.77
CA GLN A 353 -63.39 32.09 -9.29
C GLN A 353 -64.13 32.37 -8.01
N GLN A 354 -63.55 33.19 -7.12
CA GLN A 354 -64.21 33.64 -5.89
C GLN A 354 -65.38 34.59 -6.20
N PHE A 355 -65.16 35.55 -7.11
CA PHE A 355 -66.22 36.49 -7.53
C PHE A 355 -67.34 35.83 -8.31
N CYS A 356 -67.16 34.70 -8.96
CA CYS A 356 -68.20 33.97 -9.70
C CYS A 356 -69.38 33.57 -8.77
N LEU A 357 -69.16 33.29 -7.51
CA LEU A 357 -70.26 33.01 -6.56
C LEU A 357 -71.15 34.25 -6.33
N TYR A 358 -70.54 35.36 -5.89
CA TYR A 358 -71.25 36.59 -5.58
C TYR A 358 -71.75 37.29 -6.85
N GLY A 359 -70.97 37.31 -7.90
CA GLY A 359 -71.32 37.83 -9.19
C GLY A 359 -72.46 37.05 -9.82
N GLY A 360 -72.40 35.71 -9.75
CA GLY A 360 -73.46 34.84 -10.23
C GLY A 360 -74.78 35.06 -9.50
N ALA A 361 -74.73 35.19 -8.14
CA ALA A 361 -75.90 35.51 -7.35
C ALA A 361 -76.49 36.91 -7.71
N ALA A 362 -75.66 37.92 -7.89
CA ALA A 362 -76.06 39.24 -8.29
C ALA A 362 -76.71 39.27 -9.71
N VAL A 363 -76.14 38.53 -10.64
CA VAL A 363 -76.70 38.39 -12.01
C VAL A 363 -78.02 37.65 -11.99
N ILE A 364 -78.23 36.64 -11.15
CA ILE A 364 -79.52 35.96 -10.98
C ILE A 364 -80.54 36.93 -10.40
N LEU A 365 -80.23 37.69 -9.31
CA LEU A 365 -81.07 38.67 -8.75
C LEU A 365 -81.50 39.74 -9.75
N TYR A 366 -80.54 40.24 -10.53
CA TYR A 366 -80.84 41.18 -11.61
C TYR A 366 -81.76 40.57 -12.64
N GLY A 367 -81.49 39.28 -13.04
CA GLY A 367 -82.37 38.54 -13.96
C GLY A 367 -83.82 38.41 -13.45
N ILE A 368 -84.00 38.12 -12.13
CA ILE A 368 -85.37 38.06 -11.49
C ILE A 368 -86.07 39.43 -11.54
N ILE A 369 -85.33 40.49 -11.29
CA ILE A 369 -85.94 41.85 -11.33
C ILE A 369 -86.34 42.19 -12.84
N LYS A 370 -85.50 41.79 -13.79
CA LYS A 370 -85.80 41.99 -15.18
C LYS A 370 -87.02 41.19 -15.72
N THR A 371 -87.38 40.06 -15.09
CA THR A 371 -88.63 39.33 -15.50
C THR A 371 -89.87 40.14 -15.48
N PHE A 372 -89.90 41.21 -14.68
CA PHE A 372 -91.03 42.15 -14.63
C PHE A 372 -90.99 43.19 -15.78
N MET A 373 -89.83 43.30 -16.50
CA MET A 373 -89.70 44.33 -17.55
C MET A 373 -89.57 43.68 -18.94
N ASP A 374 -88.82 42.62 -19.15
CA ASP A 374 -88.55 41.90 -20.42
C ASP A 374 -88.27 40.44 -20.17
N LYS A 375 -89.18 39.52 -20.49
CA LYS A 375 -89.10 38.09 -20.17
C LYS A 375 -87.95 37.33 -20.90
N SER A 376 -87.59 37.72 -22.14
CA SER A 376 -86.63 37.02 -22.95
C SER A 376 -85.18 37.26 -22.50
N LEU A 377 -84.83 38.50 -22.15
CA LEU A 377 -83.52 38.88 -21.63
C LEU A 377 -83.30 38.40 -20.20
N ALA A 378 -84.37 38.32 -19.38
CA ALA A 378 -84.33 37.84 -18.05
C ALA A 378 -83.87 36.35 -17.93
N PHE A 379 -84.38 35.51 -18.83
CA PHE A 379 -84.05 34.08 -18.85
C PHE A 379 -82.59 33.81 -19.19
N ILE A 380 -81.99 34.58 -20.10
CA ILE A 380 -80.59 34.48 -20.50
C ILE A 380 -79.66 34.89 -19.31
N THR A 381 -80.01 35.99 -18.58
CA THR A 381 -79.20 36.46 -17.45
C THR A 381 -79.24 35.49 -16.28
N ILE A 382 -80.34 34.82 -16.01
CA ILE A 382 -80.47 33.79 -15.02
C ILE A 382 -79.60 32.57 -15.33
N ILE A 383 -79.59 32.11 -16.62
CA ILE A 383 -78.74 30.98 -17.07
C ILE A 383 -77.25 31.32 -16.89
N ILE A 384 -76.83 32.54 -17.27
CA ILE A 384 -75.43 32.99 -17.07
C ILE A 384 -75.08 33.01 -15.59
N GLY A 385 -75.95 33.51 -14.70
CA GLY A 385 -75.69 33.51 -13.27
C GLY A 385 -75.57 32.11 -12.66
N ILE A 386 -76.41 31.16 -13.08
CA ILE A 386 -76.35 29.75 -12.71
C ILE A 386 -75.01 29.13 -13.21
N GLY A 387 -74.60 29.43 -14.43
CA GLY A 387 -73.36 29.00 -15.02
C GLY A 387 -72.13 29.44 -14.23
N LEU A 388 -72.12 30.69 -13.75
CA LEU A 388 -71.08 31.25 -12.88
C LEU A 388 -71.01 30.54 -11.50
N ILE A 389 -72.15 30.25 -10.90
CA ILE A 389 -72.23 29.52 -9.63
C ILE A 389 -71.73 28.08 -9.81
N ILE A 390 -72.15 27.37 -10.86
CA ILE A 390 -71.68 26.03 -11.19
C ILE A 390 -70.15 26.02 -11.41
N TYR A 391 -69.66 27.04 -12.14
CA TYR A 391 -68.21 27.19 -12.35
C TYR A 391 -67.46 27.38 -11.01
N HIS A 392 -67.94 28.19 -10.08
CA HIS A 392 -67.40 28.34 -8.73
C HIS A 392 -67.31 26.98 -8.00
N PHE A 393 -68.42 26.23 -7.93
CA PHE A 393 -68.49 24.96 -7.23
C PHE A 393 -67.61 23.88 -7.89
N THR A 394 -67.54 23.83 -9.21
CA THR A 394 -66.65 22.91 -9.92
C THR A 394 -65.18 23.28 -9.68
N SER A 395 -64.81 24.55 -9.69
CA SER A 395 -63.47 25.04 -9.37
C SER A 395 -63.09 24.73 -7.91
N LYS A 396 -64.00 24.93 -6.96
CA LYS A 396 -63.83 24.58 -5.54
C LYS A 396 -63.64 23.06 -5.36
N SER A 397 -64.38 22.22 -6.06
CA SER A 397 -64.22 20.77 -6.00
C SER A 397 -62.88 20.32 -6.60
N LYS A 398 -62.41 20.94 -7.67
CA LYS A 398 -61.05 20.70 -8.24
C LYS A 398 -59.99 21.12 -7.26
N LEU A 399 -60.10 22.29 -6.61
CA LEU A 399 -59.16 22.76 -5.60
C LEU A 399 -59.08 21.82 -4.43
N GLN A 400 -60.22 21.31 -3.93
CA GLN A 400 -60.23 20.33 -2.82
C GLN A 400 -59.45 19.02 -3.20
N LYS A 401 -59.60 18.55 -4.45
CA LYS A 401 -58.83 17.41 -4.93
C LYS A 401 -57.33 17.70 -4.97
N ILE A 402 -56.94 18.90 -5.42
CA ILE A 402 -55.51 19.31 -5.41
C ILE A 402 -54.98 19.39 -3.99
N ILE A 403 -55.70 19.98 -3.08
CA ILE A 403 -55.34 20.04 -1.62
C ILE A 403 -55.14 18.62 -1.07
N GLN A 404 -56.09 17.72 -1.35
CA GLN A 404 -55.99 16.33 -0.89
C GLN A 404 -54.75 15.62 -1.49
N GLN A 405 -54.44 15.84 -2.76
CA GLN A 405 -53.24 15.28 -3.42
C GLN A 405 -51.95 15.84 -2.79
N ILE A 406 -51.90 17.13 -2.46
CA ILE A 406 -50.77 17.75 -1.79
C ILE A 406 -50.55 17.07 -0.41
N ILE A 407 -51.63 16.94 0.41
CA ILE A 407 -51.54 16.29 1.71
C ILE A 407 -51.01 14.87 1.60
N GLU A 408 -51.59 14.05 0.71
CA GLU A 408 -51.17 12.67 0.50
C GLU A 408 -49.72 12.56 0.01
N ALA A 409 -49.26 13.49 -0.86
CA ALA A 409 -47.89 13.52 -1.35
C ALA A 409 -46.90 13.87 -0.23
N TYR A 410 -47.20 14.84 0.62
CA TYR A 410 -46.35 15.24 1.74
C TYR A 410 -46.33 14.20 2.86
N ASP A 411 -47.50 13.59 3.18
CA ASP A 411 -47.56 12.49 4.15
C ASP A 411 -46.70 11.30 3.70
N LYS A 412 -46.73 10.95 2.40
CA LYS A 412 -45.86 9.93 1.85
C LYS A 412 -44.39 10.34 1.85
N LYS A 413 -44.09 11.62 1.56
CA LYS A 413 -42.72 12.17 1.60
C LYS A 413 -42.18 12.10 3.04
N LEU A 414 -42.98 12.42 4.03
CA LEU A 414 -42.62 12.33 5.43
C LEU A 414 -42.30 10.88 5.83
N GLU A 415 -43.19 9.94 5.54
CA GLU A 415 -42.99 8.52 5.88
C GLU A 415 -41.73 7.94 5.22
N SER A 416 -41.57 8.15 3.93
CA SER A 416 -40.40 7.66 3.19
C SER A 416 -39.10 8.32 3.68
N GLY A 417 -39.11 9.63 3.94
CA GLY A 417 -37.94 10.35 4.43
C GLY A 417 -37.54 9.91 5.84
N GLN A 418 -38.52 9.70 6.73
CA GLN A 418 -38.24 9.17 8.07
C GLN A 418 -37.62 7.75 8.01
N GLN A 419 -38.06 6.88 7.09
CA GLN A 419 -37.47 5.56 6.89
C GLN A 419 -36.03 5.65 6.41
N ILE A 420 -35.74 6.56 5.45
CA ILE A 420 -34.37 6.81 4.96
C ILE A 420 -33.47 7.33 6.08
N ILE A 421 -33.94 8.33 6.85
CA ILE A 421 -33.16 8.91 7.96
C ILE A 421 -32.81 7.84 9.01
N ARG A 422 -33.78 7.01 9.40
CA ARG A 422 -33.52 5.90 10.32
C ARG A 422 -32.50 4.91 9.80
N ALA A 423 -32.55 4.60 8.49
CA ALA A 423 -31.57 3.72 7.87
C ALA A 423 -30.16 4.35 7.87
N ILE A 424 -30.06 5.66 7.58
CA ILE A 424 -28.77 6.39 7.64
C ILE A 424 -28.22 6.35 9.08
N ILE A 425 -29.05 6.64 10.09
CA ILE A 425 -28.64 6.64 11.48
C ILE A 425 -28.19 5.25 11.93
N ALA A 426 -28.89 4.20 11.52
CA ALA A 426 -28.48 2.82 11.79
C ALA A 426 -27.09 2.52 11.20
N GLU A 427 -26.85 2.94 9.95
CA GLU A 427 -25.53 2.78 9.31
C GLU A 427 -24.44 3.64 10.01
N ILE A 428 -24.78 4.82 10.55
CA ILE A 428 -23.84 5.63 11.35
C ILE A 428 -23.42 4.88 12.61
N VAL A 429 -24.37 4.28 13.31
CA VAL A 429 -24.09 3.48 14.52
C VAL A 429 -23.20 2.29 14.16
N ASP A 430 -23.57 1.54 13.13
CA ASP A 430 -22.80 0.38 12.67
C ASP A 430 -21.39 0.77 12.24
N PHE A 431 -21.23 1.88 11.52
CA PHE A 431 -19.93 2.43 11.14
C PHE A 431 -19.07 2.76 12.38
N ARG A 432 -19.63 3.43 13.38
CA ARG A 432 -18.90 3.79 14.62
C ARG A 432 -18.41 2.53 15.36
N ILE A 433 -19.27 1.53 15.45
CA ILE A 433 -18.93 0.24 16.09
C ILE A 433 -17.81 -0.44 15.29
N GLU A 434 -17.98 -0.61 13.98
CA GLU A 434 -16.99 -1.28 13.13
C GLU A 434 -15.66 -0.54 13.14
N PHE A 435 -15.67 0.79 13.02
CA PHE A 435 -14.44 1.59 13.10
C PHE A 435 -13.68 1.35 14.42
N ASN A 436 -14.38 1.40 15.55
CA ASN A 436 -13.77 1.21 16.86
C ASN A 436 -13.18 -0.21 17.02
N GLU A 437 -13.88 -1.23 16.54
CA GLU A 437 -13.40 -2.62 16.56
C GLU A 437 -12.15 -2.79 15.71
N ARG A 438 -12.14 -2.22 14.49
CA ARG A 438 -10.99 -2.29 13.56
C ARG A 438 -9.81 -1.46 14.05
N ASP A 439 -10.06 -0.30 14.62
CA ASP A 439 -9.00 0.55 15.19
C ASP A 439 -8.34 -0.11 16.40
N ALA A 440 -9.11 -0.79 17.26
CA ALA A 440 -8.59 -1.54 18.40
C ALA A 440 -7.64 -2.70 17.98
N GLU A 441 -7.76 -3.21 16.76
CA GLU A 441 -6.86 -4.24 16.23
C GLU A 441 -5.42 -3.74 16.02
N SER A 442 -5.19 -2.42 16.06
CA SER A 442 -3.85 -1.83 16.03
C SER A 442 -2.95 -2.38 17.15
N THR A 443 -3.50 -2.73 18.31
CA THR A 443 -2.75 -3.32 19.42
C THR A 443 -2.13 -4.67 19.03
N LYS A 444 -2.80 -5.49 18.22
CA LYS A 444 -2.28 -6.79 17.77
C LYS A 444 -1.00 -6.64 16.94
N VAL A 445 -0.90 -5.58 16.12
CA VAL A 445 0.30 -5.27 15.34
C VAL A 445 1.45 -4.90 16.28
N LEU A 446 1.20 -4.03 17.26
CA LEU A 446 2.22 -3.60 18.21
C LEU A 446 2.71 -4.77 19.08
N ASP A 447 1.79 -5.57 19.62
CA ASP A 447 2.12 -6.76 20.42
C ASP A 447 2.94 -7.79 19.62
N PHE A 448 2.62 -7.96 18.32
CA PHE A 448 3.38 -8.82 17.43
C PHE A 448 4.82 -8.32 17.28
N PHE A 449 5.02 -7.03 17.04
CA PHE A 449 6.37 -6.47 16.91
C PHE A 449 7.14 -6.42 18.23
N GLU A 450 6.48 -6.31 19.37
CA GLU A 450 7.15 -6.41 20.68
C GLU A 450 7.82 -7.78 20.92
N GLN A 451 7.26 -8.83 20.34
CA GLN A 451 7.78 -10.19 20.48
C GLN A 451 8.94 -10.50 19.53
N ILE A 452 9.15 -9.69 18.49
CA ILE A 452 10.20 -9.90 17.50
C ILE A 452 11.53 -9.36 18.05
N ARG A 453 12.55 -10.23 18.08
CA ARG A 453 13.93 -9.86 18.44
C ARG A 453 14.85 -10.11 17.25
N PRO A 454 15.48 -9.06 16.68
CA PRO A 454 16.35 -9.20 15.50
C PRO A 454 17.42 -10.29 15.68
N GLU A 455 18.00 -10.41 16.88
CA GLU A 455 19.05 -11.39 17.19
C GLU A 455 18.57 -12.85 17.04
N GLU A 456 17.29 -13.12 17.16
CA GLU A 456 16.73 -14.47 17.01
C GLU A 456 16.74 -14.95 15.57
N TYR A 457 16.68 -14.02 14.62
CA TYR A 457 16.68 -14.31 13.17
C TYR A 457 18.08 -14.38 12.59
N ILE A 458 19.10 -13.95 13.35
CA ILE A 458 20.52 -14.00 12.99
C ILE A 458 21.22 -15.22 13.58
N ARG A 459 20.85 -15.63 14.79
CA ARG A 459 21.54 -16.67 15.56
C ARG A 459 20.99 -18.09 15.41
N LYS A 460 19.79 -18.28 14.85
CA LYS A 460 19.05 -19.56 14.94
C LYS A 460 19.03 -20.42 13.68
N ILE A 461 19.88 -20.17 12.72
CA ILE A 461 19.86 -20.96 11.48
C ILE A 461 20.82 -22.18 11.56
N GLY A 462 20.89 -22.84 12.69
CA GLY A 462 21.68 -24.05 12.86
C GLY A 462 21.09 -25.13 13.78
N THR A 463 19.97 -24.85 14.44
CA THR A 463 19.32 -25.82 15.33
C THR A 463 17.85 -25.99 14.97
N ASN A 464 17.48 -27.23 14.61
CA ASN A 464 16.12 -27.67 14.27
C ASN A 464 15.12 -27.66 15.45
N GLU A 465 15.28 -26.76 16.43
CA GLU A 465 14.37 -26.67 17.57
C GLU A 465 13.87 -25.25 17.76
N ARG A 466 12.86 -24.87 16.96
CA ARG A 466 11.96 -23.75 17.29
C ARG A 466 10.76 -24.30 18.04
N LYS A 467 10.74 -24.20 19.34
CA LYS A 467 9.51 -24.21 20.11
C LYS A 467 9.00 -22.79 20.19
N ILE A 468 8.00 -22.46 19.39
CA ILE A 468 7.12 -21.31 19.61
C ILE A 468 6.15 -21.78 20.70
N MET A 469 6.22 -21.17 21.87
CA MET A 469 5.18 -21.28 22.90
C MET A 469 4.03 -20.34 22.55
#